data_81017ccd6a9708b46b6bd09e8ba1af05
#
_entry.id   81017ccd6a9708b46b6bd09e8ba1af05
#
_cell.length_a   1.000
_cell.length_b   1.000
_cell.length_c   1.000
_cell.angle_alpha   90.00
_cell.angle_beta   90.00
_cell.angle_gamma   90.00
#
_symmetry.space_group_name_H-M   'P 1'
#
loop_
_entity.id
_entity.type
_entity.pdbx_description
1 polymer ?
#
loop_
_entity_poly.entity_id
_entity_poly.type
_entity_poly.pdbx_seq_one_letter_code
_entity_poly.pdbx_strand_id
1 'polypeptide(L)'
;MFDLKSKCALLTISDLSNFQSYDNLIVKPLIGLGWECEFIPWDSTSVNWDDFDAVIIRSTWDYQQKEKLFFKTLQSIEASSATLYNSLDIVKWNINKRYLLELERENISIIPTRLYDSFDFEIVSDLFSFFNENKLVIKPCVSANADDTFILEQSKMENLKSVLEGTFSRKDFLVQPFIKNVESEGEYSLIYFGNRLSHVLLKTPKDGDFRVQEEHGGILKTINKPESSLIDFGNKVMGTIPYQCLYSRVDVVRGSDNYLLMEVELIEPSLYFNMDPKSPQMFAEVFNKWHG
;
A
#
# COMPACT_ATOMS: atom_id res chain seq x y z
N MET A 1 -2.32 -37.21 -4.92
CA MET A 1 -3.48 -36.32 -4.82
C MET A 1 -3.38 -35.70 -3.44
N PHE A 2 -3.14 -34.39 -3.34
CA PHE A 2 -3.10 -33.73 -2.03
C PHE A 2 -4.53 -33.71 -1.51
N ASP A 3 -4.73 -34.14 -0.28
CA ASP A 3 -6.00 -34.05 0.42
C ASP A 3 -6.14 -32.58 0.86
N LEU A 4 -6.87 -31.77 0.07
CA LEU A 4 -7.11 -30.37 0.38
C LEU A 4 -8.00 -30.31 1.61
N LYS A 5 -7.49 -29.75 2.71
CA LYS A 5 -8.17 -29.76 4.02
C LYS A 5 -8.77 -28.39 4.36
N SER A 6 -8.31 -27.33 3.75
CA SER A 6 -8.71 -25.96 4.09
C SER A 6 -8.92 -25.11 2.84
N LYS A 7 -9.87 -24.18 2.88
CA LYS A 7 -10.21 -23.29 1.77
C LYS A 7 -9.81 -21.86 2.08
N CYS A 8 -9.18 -21.21 1.09
CA CYS A 8 -8.76 -19.81 1.17
C CYS A 8 -9.38 -18.99 0.03
N ALA A 9 -10.09 -17.92 0.37
CA ALA A 9 -10.52 -16.91 -0.59
C ALA A 9 -9.43 -15.85 -0.73
N LEU A 10 -9.06 -15.53 -1.97
CA LEU A 10 -8.17 -14.42 -2.33
C LEU A 10 -9.04 -13.31 -2.90
N LEU A 11 -9.23 -12.22 -2.14
CA LEU A 11 -10.07 -11.11 -2.59
C LEU A 11 -9.42 -10.34 -3.74
N THR A 12 -10.18 -10.08 -4.78
CA THR A 12 -9.75 -9.37 -5.97
C THR A 12 -10.84 -8.42 -6.46
N ILE A 13 -10.58 -7.64 -7.51
CA ILE A 13 -11.62 -6.95 -8.28
C ILE A 13 -12.18 -7.87 -9.36
N SER A 14 -13.37 -7.53 -9.86
CA SER A 14 -14.06 -8.32 -10.91
C SER A 14 -13.35 -8.26 -12.27
N ASP A 15 -12.64 -7.18 -12.57
CA ASP A 15 -11.93 -6.95 -13.83
C ASP A 15 -10.52 -6.42 -13.59
N LEU A 16 -9.53 -7.26 -13.81
CA LEU A 16 -8.10 -6.94 -13.71
C LEU A 16 -7.48 -6.48 -15.03
N SER A 17 -8.25 -6.26 -16.10
CA SER A 17 -7.72 -5.99 -17.44
C SER A 17 -6.78 -4.77 -17.52
N ASN A 18 -6.95 -3.80 -16.62
CA ASN A 18 -6.13 -2.59 -16.54
C ASN A 18 -5.03 -2.66 -15.46
N PHE A 19 -4.88 -3.81 -14.80
CA PHE A 19 -3.94 -3.98 -13.70
C PHE A 19 -3.08 -5.21 -13.88
N GLN A 20 -1.85 -5.14 -13.39
CA GLN A 20 -0.94 -6.28 -13.37
C GLN A 20 -0.93 -6.91 -11.97
N SER A 21 -1.65 -8.01 -11.78
CA SER A 21 -1.59 -8.81 -10.56
C SER A 21 -0.70 -10.03 -10.76
N TYR A 22 0.11 -10.33 -9.74
CA TYR A 22 0.96 -11.52 -9.68
C TYR A 22 0.51 -12.51 -8.60
N ASP A 23 -0.70 -12.32 -8.04
CA ASP A 23 -1.23 -13.11 -6.94
C ASP A 23 -1.48 -14.58 -7.32
N ASN A 24 -1.64 -14.89 -8.61
CA ASN A 24 -1.73 -16.26 -9.10
C ASN A 24 -0.48 -17.10 -8.78
N LEU A 25 0.68 -16.47 -8.55
CA LEU A 25 1.94 -17.18 -8.26
C LEU A 25 1.92 -17.82 -6.86
N ILE A 26 1.10 -17.36 -5.90
CA ILE A 26 1.00 -17.98 -4.58
C ILE A 26 0.11 -19.22 -4.57
N VAL A 27 -0.75 -19.42 -5.58
CA VAL A 27 -1.73 -20.51 -5.61
C VAL A 27 -1.05 -21.87 -5.57
N LYS A 28 -0.04 -22.11 -6.41
CA LYS A 28 0.67 -23.40 -6.45
C LYS A 28 1.38 -23.74 -5.12
N PRO A 29 2.13 -22.81 -4.47
CA PRO A 29 2.66 -23.03 -3.13
C PRO A 29 1.59 -23.34 -2.09
N LEU A 30 0.45 -22.62 -2.09
CA LEU A 30 -0.65 -22.87 -1.15
C LEU A 30 -1.27 -24.26 -1.33
N ILE A 31 -1.52 -24.68 -2.59
CA ILE A 31 -1.99 -26.05 -2.89
C ILE A 31 -0.99 -27.08 -2.37
N GLY A 32 0.32 -26.84 -2.50
CA GLY A 32 1.37 -27.70 -1.97
C GLY A 32 1.33 -27.86 -0.44
N LEU A 33 0.72 -26.92 0.28
CA LEU A 33 0.50 -26.94 1.73
C LEU A 33 -0.90 -27.40 2.13
N GLY A 34 -1.74 -27.86 1.18
CA GLY A 34 -3.06 -28.42 1.44
C GLY A 34 -4.22 -27.43 1.34
N TRP A 35 -3.99 -26.23 0.78
CA TRP A 35 -5.02 -25.21 0.62
C TRP A 35 -5.71 -25.30 -0.75
N GLU A 36 -7.02 -25.20 -0.77
CA GLU A 36 -7.80 -24.88 -1.95
C GLU A 36 -7.96 -23.36 -2.02
N CYS A 37 -7.59 -22.73 -3.16
CA CYS A 37 -7.60 -21.28 -3.32
C CYS A 37 -8.59 -20.86 -4.38
N GLU A 38 -9.42 -19.85 -4.06
CA GLU A 38 -10.40 -19.27 -4.96
C GLU A 38 -10.24 -17.74 -5.00
N PHE A 39 -10.17 -17.17 -6.22
CA PHE A 39 -10.21 -15.72 -6.39
C PHE A 39 -11.66 -15.26 -6.39
N ILE A 40 -12.00 -14.36 -5.46
CA ILE A 40 -13.35 -13.87 -5.27
C ILE A 40 -13.38 -12.36 -5.40
N PRO A 41 -14.22 -11.80 -6.29
CA PRO A 41 -14.46 -10.37 -6.31
C PRO A 41 -14.95 -9.89 -4.94
N TRP A 42 -14.28 -8.89 -4.38
CA TRP A 42 -14.56 -8.44 -3.02
C TRP A 42 -15.96 -7.85 -2.84
N ASP A 43 -16.59 -7.37 -3.93
CA ASP A 43 -17.96 -6.82 -3.95
C ASP A 43 -19.02 -7.85 -4.36
N SER A 44 -18.65 -9.13 -4.41
CA SER A 44 -19.60 -10.22 -4.68
C SER A 44 -20.65 -10.35 -3.57
N THR A 45 -21.91 -10.43 -3.93
CA THR A 45 -23.04 -10.50 -2.98
C THR A 45 -23.54 -11.91 -2.69
N SER A 46 -23.03 -12.93 -3.40
CA SER A 46 -23.50 -14.32 -3.32
C SER A 46 -22.56 -15.25 -2.57
N VAL A 47 -21.51 -14.73 -1.93
CA VAL A 47 -20.51 -15.52 -1.22
C VAL A 47 -21.00 -15.85 0.18
N ASN A 48 -20.94 -17.12 0.53
CA ASN A 48 -21.04 -17.57 1.93
C ASN A 48 -19.62 -17.68 2.49
N TRP A 49 -19.24 -16.77 3.37
CA TRP A 49 -17.89 -16.72 3.93
C TRP A 49 -17.60 -17.89 4.89
N ASP A 50 -18.64 -18.53 5.43
CA ASP A 50 -18.49 -19.74 6.26
C ASP A 50 -18.00 -20.97 5.46
N ASP A 51 -17.98 -20.89 4.13
CA ASP A 51 -17.43 -21.94 3.27
C ASP A 51 -15.88 -21.89 3.17
N PHE A 52 -15.25 -20.87 3.81
CA PHE A 52 -13.81 -20.65 3.80
C PHE A 52 -13.24 -20.71 5.22
N ASP A 53 -12.01 -21.21 5.35
CA ASP A 53 -11.25 -21.16 6.60
C ASP A 53 -10.49 -19.83 6.72
N ALA A 54 -10.07 -19.27 5.58
CA ALA A 54 -9.33 -18.02 5.53
C ALA A 54 -9.75 -17.15 4.34
N VAL A 55 -9.68 -15.83 4.53
CA VAL A 55 -9.84 -14.82 3.48
C VAL A 55 -8.64 -13.89 3.51
N ILE A 56 -8.00 -13.69 2.38
CA ILE A 56 -6.83 -12.82 2.24
C ILE A 56 -7.17 -11.67 1.28
N ILE A 57 -7.00 -10.43 1.74
CA ILE A 57 -7.18 -9.26 0.87
C ILE A 57 -5.98 -9.19 -0.07
N ARG A 58 -6.23 -9.14 -1.39
CA ARG A 58 -5.15 -9.09 -2.36
C ARG A 58 -5.34 -7.93 -3.34
N SER A 59 -5.84 -8.16 -4.53
CA SER A 59 -5.94 -7.16 -5.60
C SER A 59 -7.31 -6.48 -5.63
N THR A 60 -7.70 -5.83 -4.53
CA THR A 60 -9.00 -5.14 -4.38
C THR A 60 -8.95 -3.66 -4.80
N TRP A 61 -8.22 -3.34 -5.86
CA TRP A 61 -7.71 -2.00 -6.22
C TRP A 61 -8.74 -0.96 -6.69
N ASP A 62 -10.04 -1.20 -6.48
CA ASP A 62 -11.13 -0.26 -6.76
C ASP A 62 -11.96 0.11 -5.50
N TYR A 63 -11.60 -0.44 -4.32
CA TYR A 63 -12.39 -0.26 -3.10
C TYR A 63 -12.53 1.21 -2.67
N GLN A 64 -11.55 2.06 -3.01
CA GLN A 64 -11.54 3.49 -2.66
C GLN A 64 -12.76 4.22 -3.23
N GLN A 65 -13.30 3.74 -4.35
CA GLN A 65 -14.51 4.27 -4.97
C GLN A 65 -15.78 3.81 -4.27
N LYS A 66 -15.69 2.71 -3.47
CA LYS A 66 -16.82 2.04 -2.82
C LYS A 66 -16.50 1.71 -1.34
N GLU A 67 -15.79 2.58 -0.65
CA GLU A 67 -15.24 2.37 0.70
C GLU A 67 -16.26 1.78 1.69
N LYS A 68 -17.49 2.34 1.74
CA LYS A 68 -18.55 1.84 2.65
C LYS A 68 -18.95 0.39 2.34
N LEU A 69 -18.97 0.02 1.06
CA LEU A 69 -19.27 -1.35 0.64
C LEU A 69 -18.11 -2.27 1.03
N PHE A 70 -16.88 -1.84 0.82
CA PHE A 70 -15.69 -2.60 1.18
C PHE A 70 -15.68 -2.92 2.68
N PHE A 71 -15.88 -1.92 3.54
CA PHE A 71 -16.00 -2.16 4.98
C PHE A 71 -17.14 -3.12 5.32
N LYS A 72 -18.30 -3.01 4.67
CA LYS A 72 -19.42 -3.92 4.90
C LYS A 72 -19.06 -5.36 4.53
N THR A 73 -18.34 -5.58 3.43
CA THR A 73 -17.85 -6.90 3.02
C THR A 73 -16.87 -7.45 4.06
N LEU A 74 -15.86 -6.66 4.47
CA LEU A 74 -14.89 -7.11 5.48
C LEU A 74 -15.54 -7.40 6.84
N GLN A 75 -16.53 -6.61 7.25
CA GLN A 75 -17.33 -6.89 8.45
C GLN A 75 -18.12 -8.20 8.34
N SER A 76 -18.65 -8.53 7.17
CA SER A 76 -19.35 -9.80 6.95
C SER A 76 -18.40 -10.99 7.00
N ILE A 77 -17.16 -10.83 6.53
CA ILE A 77 -16.12 -11.85 6.64
C ILE A 77 -15.73 -12.05 8.11
N GLU A 78 -15.49 -10.99 8.87
CA GLU A 78 -15.16 -11.11 10.30
C GLU A 78 -16.30 -11.67 11.16
N ALA A 79 -17.56 -11.53 10.73
CA ALA A 79 -18.72 -12.10 11.40
C ALA A 79 -18.93 -13.58 11.05
N SER A 80 -18.21 -14.14 10.08
CA SER A 80 -18.23 -15.54 9.68
C SER A 80 -17.20 -16.39 10.47
N SER A 81 -17.13 -17.68 10.14
CA SER A 81 -16.09 -18.57 10.68
C SER A 81 -14.71 -18.37 10.02
N ALA A 82 -14.62 -17.63 8.90
CA ALA A 82 -13.37 -17.41 8.18
C ALA A 82 -12.46 -16.40 8.90
N THR A 83 -11.15 -16.66 8.89
CA THR A 83 -10.16 -15.70 9.41
C THR A 83 -9.75 -14.71 8.31
N LEU A 84 -9.97 -13.42 8.53
CA LEU A 84 -9.56 -12.36 7.61
C LEU A 84 -8.08 -11.97 7.79
N TYR A 85 -7.29 -11.95 6.70
CA TYR A 85 -5.90 -11.50 6.63
C TYR A 85 -5.73 -10.38 5.57
N ASN A 86 -5.18 -9.23 5.88
CA ASN A 86 -4.99 -8.62 7.19
C ASN A 86 -6.35 -8.26 7.80
N SER A 87 -6.47 -8.23 9.13
CA SER A 87 -7.77 -8.06 9.82
C SER A 87 -8.43 -6.71 9.52
N LEU A 88 -9.74 -6.60 9.78
CA LEU A 88 -10.51 -5.36 9.62
C LEU A 88 -9.92 -4.19 10.43
N ASP A 89 -9.34 -4.46 11.61
CA ASP A 89 -8.72 -3.40 12.41
C ASP A 89 -7.44 -2.85 11.78
N ILE A 90 -6.67 -3.71 11.10
CA ILE A 90 -5.52 -3.28 10.27
C ILE A 90 -6.03 -2.38 9.14
N VAL A 91 -7.09 -2.80 8.45
CA VAL A 91 -7.67 -2.02 7.34
C VAL A 91 -8.15 -0.65 7.82
N LYS A 92 -8.90 -0.60 8.93
CA LYS A 92 -9.38 0.67 9.53
C LYS A 92 -8.23 1.63 9.87
N TRP A 93 -7.13 1.10 10.39
CA TRP A 93 -5.96 1.90 10.73
C TRP A 93 -5.21 2.39 9.49
N ASN A 94 -5.01 1.51 8.51
CA ASN A 94 -4.14 1.78 7.37
C ASN A 94 -4.81 2.53 6.22
N ILE A 95 -6.15 2.46 6.08
CA ILE A 95 -6.88 3.06 4.95
C ILE A 95 -6.70 4.58 4.87
N ASN A 96 -6.53 5.25 6.00
CA ASN A 96 -6.32 6.69 6.08
C ASN A 96 -4.85 7.00 6.42
N LYS A 97 -4.16 7.73 5.55
CA LYS A 97 -2.73 8.08 5.68
C LYS A 97 -2.39 8.92 6.92
N ARG A 98 -3.36 9.22 7.79
CA ARG A 98 -3.13 9.82 9.12
C ARG A 98 -2.23 8.96 10.00
N TYR A 99 -2.15 7.65 9.76
CA TYR A 99 -1.23 6.74 10.45
C TYR A 99 0.25 7.18 10.32
N LEU A 100 0.61 7.92 9.27
CA LEU A 100 1.98 8.46 9.12
C LEU A 100 2.37 9.35 10.31
N LEU A 101 1.45 10.20 10.80
CA LEU A 101 1.72 11.03 11.97
C LEU A 101 1.77 10.25 13.28
N GLU A 102 1.10 9.11 13.36
CA GLU A 102 1.24 8.20 14.50
C GLU A 102 2.62 7.56 14.51
N LEU A 103 3.09 7.07 13.36
CA LEU A 103 4.44 6.52 13.21
C LEU A 103 5.52 7.59 13.46
N GLU A 104 5.30 8.84 13.05
CA GLU A 104 6.22 9.95 13.35
C GLU A 104 6.36 10.18 14.86
N ARG A 105 5.26 10.13 15.63
CA ARG A 105 5.30 10.24 17.09
C ARG A 105 6.07 9.10 17.75
N GLU A 106 6.12 7.95 17.11
CA GLU A 106 6.94 6.80 17.50
C GLU A 106 8.38 6.85 16.95
N ASN A 107 8.84 8.04 16.54
CA ASN A 107 10.19 8.31 16.03
C ASN A 107 10.54 7.59 14.72
N ILE A 108 9.55 7.30 13.88
CA ILE A 108 9.80 6.94 12.48
C ILE A 108 9.99 8.25 11.69
N SER A 109 11.10 8.35 10.96
CA SER A 109 11.33 9.48 10.05
C SER A 109 10.40 9.35 8.85
N ILE A 110 9.40 10.23 8.73
CA ILE A 110 8.49 10.30 7.58
C ILE A 110 8.86 11.49 6.69
N ILE A 111 8.37 11.52 5.46
CA ILE A 111 8.36 12.77 4.68
C ILE A 111 7.55 13.81 5.49
N PRO A 112 8.08 15.01 5.74
CA PRO A 112 7.35 16.03 6.51
C PRO A 112 5.94 16.23 5.98
N THR A 113 4.94 16.05 6.84
CA THR A 113 3.53 15.94 6.42
C THR A 113 2.66 16.95 7.15
N ARG A 114 1.75 17.61 6.41
CA ARG A 114 0.64 18.41 6.95
C ARG A 114 -0.68 17.82 6.47
N LEU A 115 -1.62 17.67 7.41
CA LEU A 115 -2.95 17.11 7.15
C LEU A 115 -4.01 18.20 7.28
N TYR A 116 -4.98 18.15 6.37
CA TYR A 116 -6.10 19.06 6.32
C TYR A 116 -7.40 18.30 6.05
N ASP A 117 -8.50 18.79 6.61
CA ASP A 117 -9.86 18.26 6.43
C ASP A 117 -10.71 19.12 5.49
N SER A 118 -10.21 20.29 5.11
CA SER A 118 -10.84 21.22 4.18
C SER A 118 -9.79 21.94 3.35
N PHE A 119 -10.06 22.12 2.07
CA PHE A 119 -9.17 22.83 1.17
C PHE A 119 -9.32 24.35 1.32
N ASP A 120 -8.20 25.00 1.54
CA ASP A 120 -8.04 26.45 1.48
C ASP A 120 -6.80 26.77 0.64
N PHE A 121 -7.00 27.52 -0.44
CA PHE A 121 -5.95 27.80 -1.40
C PHE A 121 -4.79 28.60 -0.79
N GLU A 122 -5.10 29.60 0.06
CA GLU A 122 -4.07 30.44 0.70
C GLU A 122 -3.24 29.63 1.69
N ILE A 123 -3.90 28.79 2.51
CA ILE A 123 -3.22 27.92 3.46
C ILE A 123 -2.26 26.96 2.71
N VAL A 124 -2.71 26.34 1.61
CA VAL A 124 -1.86 25.44 0.84
C VAL A 124 -0.72 26.19 0.14
N SER A 125 -0.98 27.43 -0.33
CA SER A 125 0.07 28.28 -0.93
C SER A 125 1.14 28.69 0.09
N ASP A 126 0.78 28.93 1.33
CA ASP A 126 1.74 29.27 2.38
C ASP A 126 2.69 28.11 2.73
N LEU A 127 2.31 26.87 2.41
CA LEU A 127 3.14 25.68 2.66
C LEU A 127 4.43 25.65 1.86
N PHE A 128 4.51 26.33 0.70
CA PHE A 128 5.78 26.48 0.00
C PHE A 128 6.82 27.19 0.88
N SER A 129 6.41 28.26 1.55
CA SER A 129 7.26 28.98 2.49
C SER A 129 7.52 28.18 3.76
N PHE A 130 6.50 27.49 4.28
CA PHE A 130 6.60 26.66 5.47
C PHE A 130 7.63 25.54 5.32
N PHE A 131 7.60 24.81 4.20
CA PHE A 131 8.56 23.73 3.91
C PHE A 131 9.88 24.26 3.31
N ASN A 132 9.95 25.54 2.96
CA ASN A 132 11.07 26.14 2.21
C ASN A 132 11.38 25.40 0.91
N GLU A 133 10.32 25.04 0.16
CA GLU A 133 10.37 24.27 -1.07
C GLU A 133 9.53 24.95 -2.16
N ASN A 134 9.91 24.78 -3.42
CA ASN A 134 9.17 25.29 -4.57
C ASN A 134 8.31 24.24 -5.28
N LYS A 135 8.39 22.98 -4.83
CA LYS A 135 7.56 21.87 -5.27
C LYS A 135 6.99 21.14 -4.06
N LEU A 136 5.67 20.91 -4.05
CA LEU A 136 4.96 20.13 -3.05
C LEU A 136 4.18 19.01 -3.71
N VAL A 137 3.78 18.01 -2.93
CA VAL A 137 2.83 16.97 -3.31
C VAL A 137 1.59 17.13 -2.46
N ILE A 138 0.41 17.14 -3.08
CA ILE A 138 -0.89 17.06 -2.41
C ILE A 138 -1.59 15.78 -2.84
N LYS A 139 -2.13 15.04 -1.88
CA LYS A 139 -2.85 13.78 -2.15
C LYS A 139 -3.94 13.53 -1.11
N PRO A 140 -5.05 12.81 -1.46
CA PRO A 140 -6.07 12.45 -0.49
C PRO A 140 -5.50 11.57 0.63
N CYS A 141 -6.09 11.67 1.83
CA CYS A 141 -5.74 10.77 2.94
C CYS A 141 -6.18 9.33 2.67
N VAL A 142 -7.24 9.12 1.90
CA VAL A 142 -7.72 7.80 1.43
C VAL A 142 -7.56 7.78 -0.08
N SER A 143 -6.59 7.05 -0.58
CA SER A 143 -6.30 6.91 -2.02
C SER A 143 -5.34 5.75 -2.27
N ALA A 144 -5.38 5.20 -3.49
CA ALA A 144 -4.41 4.25 -4.03
C ALA A 144 -3.97 4.69 -5.44
N ASN A 145 -2.98 4.03 -6.02
CA ASN A 145 -2.49 4.22 -7.40
C ASN A 145 -2.16 5.67 -7.78
N ALA A 146 -1.79 6.51 -6.83
CA ALA A 146 -1.58 7.95 -7.00
C ALA A 146 -2.82 8.72 -7.51
N ASP A 147 -4.02 8.18 -7.33
CA ASP A 147 -5.26 8.86 -7.70
C ASP A 147 -5.39 10.18 -6.95
N ASP A 148 -5.82 11.23 -7.66
CA ASP A 148 -5.95 12.59 -7.14
C ASP A 148 -4.66 13.13 -6.48
N THR A 149 -3.47 12.62 -6.89
CA THR A 149 -2.17 13.10 -6.44
C THR A 149 -1.64 14.15 -7.41
N PHE A 150 -1.31 15.33 -6.89
CA PHE A 150 -0.79 16.42 -7.72
C PHE A 150 0.58 16.87 -7.22
N ILE A 151 1.48 17.18 -8.17
CA ILE A 151 2.67 18.00 -7.91
C ILE A 151 2.29 19.47 -8.07
N LEU A 152 2.49 20.21 -7.01
CA LEU A 152 2.29 21.66 -6.98
C LEU A 152 3.63 22.34 -7.21
N GLU A 153 3.71 23.20 -8.22
CA GLU A 153 4.83 24.12 -8.43
C GLU A 153 4.39 25.53 -8.02
N GLN A 154 5.16 26.18 -7.16
CA GLN A 154 4.79 27.49 -6.62
C GLN A 154 4.43 28.51 -7.74
N SER A 155 5.20 28.54 -8.82
CA SER A 155 4.97 29.44 -9.95
C SER A 155 3.74 29.12 -10.80
N LYS A 156 3.14 27.93 -10.63
CA LYS A 156 1.99 27.45 -11.41
C LYS A 156 0.75 27.18 -10.56
N MET A 157 0.81 27.49 -9.26
CA MET A 157 -0.22 27.13 -8.27
C MET A 157 -1.60 27.67 -8.65
N GLU A 158 -1.68 28.93 -9.13
CA GLU A 158 -2.94 29.57 -9.57
C GLU A 158 -3.64 28.78 -10.68
N ASN A 159 -2.89 28.15 -11.59
CA ASN A 159 -3.46 27.39 -12.70
C ASN A 159 -4.19 26.11 -12.21
N LEU A 160 -3.87 25.63 -11.03
CA LEU A 160 -4.45 24.43 -10.44
C LEU A 160 -5.58 24.71 -9.46
N LYS A 161 -5.82 25.98 -9.09
CA LYS A 161 -6.78 26.38 -8.05
C LYS A 161 -8.14 25.70 -8.19
N SER A 162 -8.79 25.85 -9.34
CA SER A 162 -10.13 25.28 -9.57
C SER A 162 -10.17 23.76 -9.51
N VAL A 163 -9.10 23.10 -9.99
CA VAL A 163 -8.99 21.63 -9.97
C VAL A 163 -8.82 21.16 -8.52
N LEU A 164 -7.95 21.81 -7.75
CA LEU A 164 -7.70 21.44 -6.35
C LEU A 164 -8.93 21.71 -5.47
N GLU A 165 -9.61 22.84 -5.66
CA GLU A 165 -10.88 23.14 -4.98
C GLU A 165 -11.94 22.08 -5.30
N GLY A 166 -12.07 21.68 -6.58
CA GLY A 166 -13.00 20.63 -6.99
C GLY A 166 -12.67 19.27 -6.35
N THR A 167 -11.38 18.91 -6.32
CA THR A 167 -10.92 17.60 -5.84
C THR A 167 -10.97 17.48 -4.32
N PHE A 168 -10.52 18.51 -3.59
CA PHE A 168 -10.31 18.45 -2.14
C PHE A 168 -11.39 19.16 -1.30
N SER A 169 -12.43 19.69 -1.92
CA SER A 169 -13.52 20.38 -1.20
C SER A 169 -14.24 19.53 -0.15
N ARG A 170 -14.17 18.20 -0.26
CA ARG A 170 -14.87 17.24 0.63
C ARG A 170 -14.00 16.04 0.98
N LYS A 171 -12.69 16.14 0.80
CA LYS A 171 -11.74 15.04 1.07
C LYS A 171 -10.67 15.55 2.02
N ASP A 172 -10.41 14.79 3.07
CA ASP A 172 -9.20 14.96 3.85
C ASP A 172 -8.00 14.72 2.94
N PHE A 173 -6.98 15.55 3.08
CA PHE A 173 -5.77 15.45 2.27
C PHE A 173 -4.52 15.75 3.08
N LEU A 174 -3.40 15.37 2.53
CA LEU A 174 -2.09 15.71 3.06
C LEU A 174 -1.26 16.47 2.02
N VAL A 175 -0.35 17.30 2.54
CA VAL A 175 0.65 18.03 1.75
C VAL A 175 2.04 17.70 2.28
N GLN A 176 2.97 17.43 1.36
CA GLN A 176 4.35 17.04 1.64
C GLN A 176 5.30 17.82 0.71
N PRO A 177 6.56 18.11 1.10
CA PRO A 177 7.57 18.54 0.15
C PRO A 177 7.81 17.44 -0.89
N PHE A 178 8.10 17.85 -2.12
CA PHE A 178 8.50 16.93 -3.17
C PHE A 178 9.95 16.48 -2.94
N ILE A 179 10.16 15.19 -2.75
CA ILE A 179 11.50 14.63 -2.52
C ILE A 179 12.15 14.32 -3.87
N LYS A 180 13.17 15.11 -4.23
CA LYS A 180 13.86 15.00 -5.53
C LYS A 180 14.47 13.62 -5.78
N ASN A 181 14.83 12.90 -4.71
CA ASN A 181 15.41 11.56 -4.84
C ASN A 181 14.44 10.53 -5.43
N VAL A 182 13.13 10.78 -5.44
CA VAL A 182 12.16 9.94 -6.19
C VAL A 182 12.48 9.96 -7.70
N GLU A 183 12.83 11.12 -8.25
CA GLU A 183 13.19 11.26 -9.68
C GLU A 183 14.61 10.76 -9.97
N SER A 184 15.59 11.04 -9.10
CA SER A 184 17.01 10.78 -9.35
C SER A 184 17.48 9.38 -8.95
N GLU A 185 16.88 8.77 -7.92
CA GLU A 185 17.24 7.44 -7.42
C GLU A 185 16.04 6.48 -7.52
N GLY A 186 14.86 6.92 -7.10
CA GLY A 186 13.64 6.12 -7.05
C GLY A 186 13.10 5.94 -5.64
N GLU A 187 12.08 5.10 -5.54
CA GLU A 187 11.40 4.69 -4.32
C GLU A 187 11.73 3.23 -4.02
N TYR A 188 12.14 2.94 -2.80
CA TYR A 188 12.37 1.58 -2.33
C TYR A 188 11.10 1.00 -1.73
N SER A 189 10.75 -0.21 -2.14
CA SER A 189 9.68 -1.02 -1.54
C SER A 189 10.29 -2.22 -0.84
N LEU A 190 10.06 -2.33 0.46
CA LEU A 190 10.45 -3.48 1.27
C LEU A 190 9.21 -4.34 1.51
N ILE A 191 9.23 -5.57 1.04
CA ILE A 191 8.10 -6.50 1.15
C ILE A 191 8.36 -7.46 2.31
N TYR A 192 7.40 -7.53 3.23
CA TYR A 192 7.45 -8.40 4.41
C TYR A 192 6.31 -9.42 4.38
N PHE A 193 6.60 -10.62 4.86
CA PHE A 193 5.60 -11.64 5.19
C PHE A 193 5.73 -11.99 6.68
N GLY A 194 4.69 -11.69 7.44
CA GLY A 194 4.82 -11.56 8.88
C GLY A 194 5.87 -10.48 9.21
N ASN A 195 6.78 -10.79 10.13
CA ASN A 195 7.89 -9.89 10.47
C ASN A 195 9.18 -10.20 9.70
N ARG A 196 9.12 -10.96 8.59
CA ARG A 196 10.29 -11.39 7.82
C ARG A 196 10.37 -10.60 6.53
N LEU A 197 11.48 -9.88 6.31
CA LEU A 197 11.78 -9.27 5.03
C LEU A 197 11.91 -10.37 3.96
N SER A 198 11.11 -10.26 2.91
CA SER A 198 11.13 -11.14 1.75
C SER A 198 12.13 -10.63 0.71
N HIS A 199 11.85 -9.48 0.14
CA HIS A 199 12.66 -8.88 -0.91
C HIS A 199 12.50 -7.35 -0.92
N VAL A 200 13.39 -6.70 -1.66
CA VAL A 200 13.45 -5.25 -1.80
C VAL A 200 13.46 -4.89 -3.27
N LEU A 201 12.64 -3.93 -3.63
CA LEU A 201 12.59 -3.35 -4.97
C LEU A 201 13.00 -1.90 -4.94
N LEU A 202 13.59 -1.44 -6.03
CA LEU A 202 13.71 -0.03 -6.39
C LEU A 202 12.75 0.22 -7.54
N LYS A 203 11.86 1.19 -7.37
CA LYS A 203 10.90 1.65 -8.36
C LYS A 203 11.36 3.02 -8.85
N THR A 204 11.59 3.18 -10.15
CA THR A 204 11.96 4.45 -10.75
C THR A 204 10.87 4.92 -11.70
N PRO A 205 10.52 6.21 -11.69
CA PRO A 205 9.51 6.73 -12.61
C PRO A 205 10.03 6.70 -14.05
N LYS A 206 9.10 6.71 -14.99
CA LYS A 206 9.41 6.98 -16.38
C LYS A 206 9.91 8.44 -16.54
N ASP A 207 10.77 8.68 -17.52
CA ASP A 207 11.24 10.03 -17.84
C ASP A 207 10.08 11.03 -18.00
N GLY A 208 10.12 12.08 -17.18
CA GLY A 208 9.09 13.13 -17.17
C GLY A 208 7.84 12.81 -16.35
N ASP A 209 7.82 11.69 -15.62
CA ASP A 209 6.78 11.34 -14.64
C ASP A 209 7.40 11.26 -13.23
N PHE A 210 6.56 11.29 -12.21
CA PHE A 210 6.94 11.06 -10.81
C PHE A 210 6.34 9.76 -10.26
N ARG A 211 5.38 9.18 -10.99
CA ARG A 211 4.70 7.96 -10.59
C ARG A 211 5.58 6.76 -10.92
N VAL A 212 5.75 5.90 -9.93
CA VAL A 212 6.65 4.74 -10.01
C VAL A 212 5.93 3.42 -10.27
N GLN A 213 4.59 3.44 -10.36
CA GLN A 213 3.76 2.25 -10.58
C GLN A 213 3.93 1.73 -12.02
N GLU A 214 3.87 0.40 -12.19
CA GLU A 214 4.01 -0.26 -13.51
C GLU A 214 2.96 0.23 -14.50
N GLU A 215 1.74 0.48 -14.05
CA GLU A 215 0.61 0.99 -14.84
C GLU A 215 0.91 2.37 -15.46
N HIS A 216 1.81 3.12 -14.86
CA HIS A 216 2.28 4.42 -15.36
C HIS A 216 3.63 4.34 -16.09
N GLY A 217 4.14 3.11 -16.29
CA GLY A 217 5.41 2.87 -16.98
C GLY A 217 6.64 2.98 -16.06
N GLY A 218 6.46 2.89 -14.77
CA GLY A 218 7.54 2.77 -13.80
C GLY A 218 8.40 1.54 -14.04
N ILE A 219 9.68 1.64 -13.75
CA ILE A 219 10.67 0.57 -13.94
C ILE A 219 10.96 -0.05 -12.58
N LEU A 220 10.78 -1.37 -12.48
CA LEU A 220 11.05 -2.15 -11.29
C LEU A 220 12.38 -2.86 -11.37
N LYS A 221 13.15 -2.83 -10.29
CA LYS A 221 14.42 -3.54 -10.15
C LYS A 221 14.54 -4.19 -8.78
N THR A 222 14.82 -5.49 -8.74
CA THR A 222 15.15 -6.19 -7.48
C THR A 222 16.51 -5.75 -6.95
N ILE A 223 16.58 -5.44 -5.66
CA ILE A 223 17.82 -5.11 -4.97
C ILE A 223 18.30 -6.33 -4.19
N ASN A 224 19.22 -7.08 -4.80
CA ASN A 224 19.74 -8.34 -4.22
C ASN A 224 20.59 -8.15 -2.97
N LYS A 225 21.18 -6.97 -2.78
CA LYS A 225 22.01 -6.60 -1.62
C LYS A 225 21.62 -5.20 -1.16
N PRO A 226 20.47 -5.06 -0.49
CA PRO A 226 20.06 -3.77 0.04
C PRO A 226 21.04 -3.32 1.15
N GLU A 227 21.19 -2.02 1.30
CA GLU A 227 21.98 -1.43 2.39
C GLU A 227 21.40 -1.83 3.75
N SER A 228 22.29 -2.08 4.74
CA SER A 228 21.84 -2.44 6.09
C SER A 228 20.97 -1.34 6.70
N SER A 229 21.30 -0.08 6.46
CA SER A 229 20.53 1.08 6.92
C SER A 229 19.10 1.09 6.38
N LEU A 230 18.88 0.64 5.13
CA LEU A 230 17.54 0.49 4.54
C LEU A 230 16.75 -0.63 5.23
N ILE A 231 17.40 -1.79 5.44
CA ILE A 231 16.79 -2.92 6.14
C ILE A 231 16.44 -2.55 7.58
N ASP A 232 17.37 -1.91 8.30
CA ASP A 232 17.19 -1.49 9.69
C ASP A 232 16.04 -0.48 9.81
N PHE A 233 15.93 0.45 8.85
CA PHE A 233 14.82 1.39 8.79
C PHE A 233 13.48 0.68 8.57
N GLY A 234 13.40 -0.22 7.58
CA GLY A 234 12.18 -1.01 7.32
C GLY A 234 11.78 -1.87 8.51
N ASN A 235 12.75 -2.54 9.17
CA ASN A 235 12.50 -3.33 10.37
C ASN A 235 12.00 -2.46 11.54
N LYS A 236 12.53 -1.24 11.69
CA LYS A 236 12.05 -0.29 12.69
C LYS A 236 10.60 0.12 12.40
N VAL A 237 10.25 0.42 11.14
CA VAL A 237 8.85 0.70 10.74
C VAL A 237 7.95 -0.46 11.09
N MET A 238 8.31 -1.70 10.68
CA MET A 238 7.53 -2.91 10.97
C MET A 238 7.34 -3.15 12.47
N GLY A 239 8.38 -2.91 13.28
CA GLY A 239 8.32 -3.04 14.74
C GLY A 239 7.45 -1.98 15.43
N THR A 240 7.10 -0.90 14.73
CA THR A 240 6.28 0.21 15.26
C THR A 240 4.80 0.06 14.90
N ILE A 241 4.47 -0.71 13.86
CA ILE A 241 3.08 -1.00 13.47
C ILE A 241 2.38 -1.73 14.63
N PRO A 242 1.22 -1.23 15.13
CA PRO A 242 0.57 -1.79 16.33
C PRO A 242 -0.14 -3.13 16.09
N TYR A 243 0.02 -3.74 14.92
CA TYR A 243 -0.65 -4.95 14.49
C TYR A 243 0.32 -5.98 13.95
N GLN A 244 -0.04 -7.26 14.05
CA GLN A 244 0.64 -8.33 13.31
C GLN A 244 0.02 -8.46 11.93
N CYS A 245 0.82 -8.22 10.89
CA CYS A 245 0.37 -8.25 9.50
C CYS A 245 0.89 -9.50 8.80
N LEU A 246 0.02 -10.23 8.09
CA LEU A 246 0.46 -11.38 7.26
C LEU A 246 1.42 -10.92 6.18
N TYR A 247 1.16 -9.77 5.60
CA TYR A 247 2.00 -9.11 4.59
C TYR A 247 1.99 -7.60 4.80
N SER A 248 3.04 -6.98 4.35
CA SER A 248 3.16 -5.53 4.30
C SER A 248 4.14 -5.10 3.22
N ARG A 249 3.94 -3.90 2.67
CA ARG A 249 4.89 -3.18 1.86
C ARG A 249 5.21 -1.85 2.52
N VAL A 250 6.49 -1.63 2.77
CA VAL A 250 7.02 -0.39 3.34
C VAL A 250 7.72 0.38 2.24
N ASP A 251 7.14 1.49 1.82
CA ASP A 251 7.66 2.33 0.75
C ASP A 251 8.44 3.51 1.34
N VAL A 252 9.70 3.64 0.92
CA VAL A 252 10.64 4.62 1.46
C VAL A 252 11.43 5.32 0.37
N VAL A 253 11.86 6.54 0.65
CA VAL A 253 12.77 7.30 -0.21
C VAL A 253 14.01 7.70 0.59
N ARG A 254 15.14 7.84 -0.09
CA ARG A 254 16.34 8.39 0.54
C ARG A 254 16.17 9.90 0.78
N GLY A 255 16.27 10.32 2.03
CA GLY A 255 16.38 11.72 2.42
C GLY A 255 17.83 12.23 2.31
N SER A 256 18.14 13.38 2.95
CA SER A 256 19.50 13.93 3.01
C SER A 256 20.46 13.06 3.84
N ASP A 257 20.01 12.61 5.00
CA ASP A 257 20.85 11.89 5.95
C ASP A 257 20.41 10.45 6.19
N ASN A 258 19.12 10.14 5.99
CA ASN A 258 18.50 8.86 6.29
C ASN A 258 17.40 8.55 5.28
N TYR A 259 16.77 7.39 5.44
CA TYR A 259 15.52 7.05 4.73
C TYR A 259 14.33 7.75 5.37
N LEU A 260 13.35 8.11 4.53
CA LEU A 260 12.07 8.68 4.93
C LEU A 260 10.96 7.74 4.49
N LEU A 261 10.04 7.44 5.41
CA LEU A 261 8.85 6.67 5.10
C LEU A 261 7.92 7.51 4.21
N MET A 262 7.51 6.94 3.09
CA MET A 262 6.51 7.50 2.19
C MET A 262 5.13 6.95 2.50
N GLU A 263 5.05 5.62 2.66
CA GLU A 263 3.80 4.90 2.87
C GLU A 263 4.04 3.52 3.48
N VAL A 264 3.04 2.99 4.18
CA VAL A 264 2.94 1.58 4.56
C VAL A 264 1.65 1.06 3.97
N GLU A 265 1.72 0.02 3.14
CA GLU A 265 0.55 -0.62 2.57
C GLU A 265 0.32 -1.98 3.21
N LEU A 266 -0.83 -2.10 3.89
CA LEU A 266 -1.23 -3.30 4.63
C LEU A 266 -2.54 -3.90 4.10
N ILE A 267 -3.22 -3.24 3.17
CA ILE A 267 -4.53 -3.67 2.66
C ILE A 267 -4.34 -4.53 1.41
N GLU A 268 -3.93 -3.90 0.31
CA GLU A 268 -3.86 -4.53 -1.01
C GLU A 268 -2.55 -4.25 -1.77
N PRO A 269 -1.39 -4.23 -1.10
CA PRO A 269 -0.17 -3.91 -1.83
C PRO A 269 0.10 -4.90 -2.96
N SER A 270 0.58 -4.40 -4.10
CA SER A 270 1.29 -5.26 -5.02
C SER A 270 2.53 -5.80 -4.30
N LEU A 271 2.60 -7.12 -4.15
CA LEU A 271 3.69 -7.81 -3.45
C LEU A 271 4.79 -8.28 -4.39
N TYR A 272 4.66 -7.97 -5.69
CA TYR A 272 5.68 -8.21 -6.72
C TYR A 272 6.28 -9.61 -6.68
N PHE A 273 5.43 -10.63 -6.56
CA PHE A 273 5.85 -12.03 -6.52
C PHE A 273 6.65 -12.48 -7.74
N ASN A 274 6.52 -11.78 -8.87
CA ASN A 274 7.29 -11.99 -10.09
C ASN A 274 8.75 -11.55 -9.96
N MET A 275 9.07 -10.68 -9.00
CA MET A 275 10.39 -10.06 -8.86
C MET A 275 11.34 -10.88 -7.95
N ASP A 276 10.81 -11.79 -7.16
CA ASP A 276 11.58 -12.78 -6.38
C ASP A 276 10.93 -14.17 -6.47
N PRO A 277 11.53 -15.14 -7.14
CA PRO A 277 10.94 -16.46 -7.33
C PRO A 277 10.75 -17.27 -6.04
N LYS A 278 11.35 -16.85 -4.91
CA LYS A 278 11.19 -17.50 -3.61
C LYS A 278 10.02 -16.89 -2.81
N SER A 279 9.60 -15.70 -3.15
CA SER A 279 8.59 -14.94 -2.39
C SER A 279 7.22 -15.62 -2.35
N PRO A 280 6.70 -16.28 -3.42
CA PRO A 280 5.42 -16.97 -3.34
C PRO A 280 5.44 -18.15 -2.34
N GLN A 281 6.53 -18.93 -2.31
CA GLN A 281 6.70 -20.03 -1.37
C GLN A 281 6.81 -19.51 0.07
N MET A 282 7.59 -18.45 0.29
CA MET A 282 7.76 -17.83 1.60
C MET A 282 6.42 -17.27 2.14
N PHE A 283 5.63 -16.62 1.28
CA PHE A 283 4.29 -16.16 1.64
C PHE A 283 3.40 -17.31 2.12
N ALA A 284 3.33 -18.38 1.31
CA ALA A 284 2.51 -19.54 1.61
C ALA A 284 2.92 -20.23 2.94
N GLU A 285 4.22 -20.34 3.21
CA GLU A 285 4.74 -20.91 4.46
C GLU A 285 4.39 -20.05 5.68
N VAL A 286 4.52 -18.73 5.56
CA VAL A 286 4.14 -17.81 6.65
C VAL A 286 2.65 -17.86 6.90
N PHE A 287 1.82 -17.81 5.85
CA PHE A 287 0.37 -17.92 5.97
C PHE A 287 -0.06 -19.23 6.63
N ASN A 288 0.45 -20.37 6.11
CA ASN A 288 0.12 -21.68 6.65
C ASN A 288 0.50 -21.82 8.13
N LYS A 289 1.65 -21.25 8.53
CA LYS A 289 2.07 -21.23 9.94
C LYS A 289 1.18 -20.36 10.82
N TRP A 290 0.60 -19.30 10.28
CA TRP A 290 -0.24 -18.37 11.04
C TRP A 290 -1.66 -18.90 11.21
N HIS A 291 -2.15 -19.65 10.25
CA HIS A 291 -3.50 -20.22 10.30
C HIS A 291 -3.56 -21.53 11.12
N GLY A 292 -2.52 -22.34 11.12
CA GLY A 292 -2.41 -23.62 11.84
C GLY A 292 -1.72 -23.50 13.16
#